data_39182fe12cbb3450f236e58a815c2fdc
#
_entry.id   39182fe12cbb3450f236e58a815c2fdc
#
_cell.length_a   1.000
_cell.length_b   1.000
_cell.length_c   1.000
_cell.angle_alpha   90.00
_cell.angle_beta   90.00
_cell.angle_gamma   90.00
#
_symmetry.space_group_name_H-M   'P 1'
#
loop_
_entity.id
_entity.type
_entity.pdbx_description
1 polymer ?
#
loop_
_entity_poly.entity_id
_entity_poly.type
_entity_poly.pdbx_seq_one_letter_code
_entity_poly.pdbx_strand_id
1 'polypeptide(L)'
;MALGASAQQSDKINQAIEATVQSNRAAVASQSRINGVDDSTKAMLERYRAATWQAQQLNVYAKQLEQLQGAQAAEKASLAQQLVEIERTERELTPLMLRMLDSLDKFVSLDLPFLKQERRERVDNLKRLMADPEATVAERYRRVLEAYQIEIDYGRSMGVERAVVADREVDVLRVGRIGLYYLSLDGAEAGRWDAAAKAWQPLDDDYLASLRKGLRIAREISAPDTLVLPMPVPAALAGGAK
;
A
#
# COMPACT_ATOMS: atom_id res chain seq x y z
N MET A 1 -124.05 -26.71 -13.94
CA MET A 1 -123.07 -25.57 -14.08
C MET A 1 -121.89 -25.63 -13.11
N ALA A 2 -121.37 -26.82 -12.71
CA ALA A 2 -120.23 -26.93 -11.78
C ALA A 2 -118.91 -27.48 -12.39
N LEU A 3 -118.87 -27.95 -13.64
CA LEU A 3 -117.72 -28.49 -14.31
C LEU A 3 -116.84 -27.45 -15.00
N GLY A 4 -117.23 -26.22 -15.27
CA GLY A 4 -116.43 -25.17 -15.87
C GLY A 4 -115.52 -24.41 -14.90
N ALA A 5 -115.88 -24.33 -13.60
CA ALA A 5 -115.15 -23.61 -12.61
C ALA A 5 -113.85 -24.32 -12.14
N SER A 6 -113.85 -25.65 -12.10
CA SER A 6 -112.69 -26.46 -11.70
C SER A 6 -111.58 -26.46 -12.78
N ALA A 7 -111.91 -26.45 -14.06
CA ALA A 7 -110.94 -26.44 -15.16
C ALA A 7 -110.22 -25.04 -15.23
N GLN A 8 -110.90 -23.95 -14.99
CA GLN A 8 -110.38 -22.64 -14.99
C GLN A 8 -109.46 -22.34 -13.81
N GLN A 9 -109.75 -23.01 -12.67
CA GLN A 9 -108.89 -22.90 -11.46
C GLN A 9 -107.63 -23.70 -11.61
N SER A 10 -107.66 -24.90 -12.27
CA SER A 10 -106.51 -25.72 -12.63
C SER A 10 -105.53 -24.94 -13.61
N ASP A 11 -106.08 -24.29 -14.60
CA ASP A 11 -105.31 -23.47 -15.57
C ASP A 11 -104.59 -22.28 -14.85
N LYS A 12 -105.24 -21.57 -13.94
CA LYS A 12 -104.61 -20.54 -13.16
C LYS A 12 -103.50 -21.02 -12.23
N ILE A 13 -103.68 -22.25 -11.64
CA ILE A 13 -102.65 -22.86 -10.80
C ILE A 13 -101.43 -23.30 -11.66
N ASN A 14 -101.69 -23.86 -12.85
CA ASN A 14 -100.60 -24.25 -13.77
C ASN A 14 -99.84 -22.96 -14.25
N GLN A 15 -100.51 -21.90 -14.61
CA GLN A 15 -99.91 -20.63 -14.99
C GLN A 15 -99.08 -20.01 -13.83
N ALA A 16 -99.58 -20.11 -12.58
CA ALA A 16 -98.79 -19.66 -11.40
C ALA A 16 -97.55 -20.54 -11.14
N ILE A 17 -97.67 -21.82 -11.38
CA ILE A 17 -96.49 -22.77 -11.25
C ILE A 17 -95.50 -22.50 -12.37
N GLU A 18 -95.93 -22.30 -13.61
CA GLU A 18 -95.03 -21.97 -14.72
C GLU A 18 -94.33 -20.63 -14.48
N ALA A 19 -95.08 -19.56 -14.05
CA ALA A 19 -94.48 -18.27 -13.70
C ALA A 19 -93.47 -18.40 -12.57
N THR A 20 -93.73 -19.24 -11.56
CA THR A 20 -92.81 -19.48 -10.45
C THR A 20 -91.55 -20.25 -10.91
N VAL A 21 -91.73 -21.28 -11.77
CA VAL A 21 -90.61 -22.01 -12.37
C VAL A 21 -89.75 -21.13 -13.25
N GLN A 22 -90.39 -20.24 -14.08
CA GLN A 22 -89.66 -19.29 -14.93
C GLN A 22 -88.92 -18.26 -14.05
N SER A 23 -89.53 -17.73 -13.00
CA SER A 23 -88.87 -16.82 -12.04
C SER A 23 -87.70 -17.48 -11.37
N ASN A 24 -87.83 -18.72 -10.93
CA ASN A 24 -86.72 -19.48 -10.30
C ASN A 24 -85.58 -19.72 -11.30
N ARG A 25 -85.93 -20.06 -12.55
CA ARG A 25 -84.87 -20.21 -13.61
C ARG A 25 -84.16 -18.92 -13.86
N ALA A 26 -84.84 -17.80 -13.93
CA ALA A 26 -84.25 -16.46 -14.09
C ALA A 26 -83.37 -16.10 -12.88
N ALA A 27 -83.78 -16.42 -11.66
CA ALA A 27 -83.01 -16.22 -10.45
C ALA A 27 -81.71 -17.05 -10.41
N VAL A 28 -81.79 -18.34 -10.80
CA VAL A 28 -80.62 -19.22 -10.91
C VAL A 28 -79.64 -18.71 -11.97
N ALA A 29 -80.14 -18.28 -13.13
CA ALA A 29 -79.29 -17.74 -14.19
C ALA A 29 -78.67 -16.38 -13.76
N SER A 30 -79.37 -15.57 -12.99
CA SER A 30 -78.83 -14.35 -12.43
C SER A 30 -77.76 -14.62 -11.36
N GLN A 31 -78.03 -15.59 -10.48
CA GLN A 31 -77.04 -15.98 -9.47
C GLN A 31 -75.75 -16.57 -10.12
N SER A 32 -75.91 -17.39 -11.17
CA SER A 32 -74.77 -17.91 -11.90
C SER A 32 -73.92 -16.79 -12.53
N ARG A 33 -74.55 -15.76 -13.06
CA ARG A 33 -73.82 -14.58 -13.55
C ARG A 33 -73.12 -13.80 -12.43
N ILE A 34 -73.78 -13.63 -11.31
CA ILE A 34 -73.15 -12.98 -10.14
C ILE A 34 -71.94 -13.76 -9.66
N ASN A 35 -72.02 -15.07 -9.54
CA ASN A 35 -70.94 -15.92 -9.14
C ASN A 35 -69.75 -15.82 -10.16
N GLY A 36 -70.02 -15.84 -11.47
CA GLY A 36 -68.98 -15.68 -12.50
C GLY A 36 -68.27 -14.30 -12.46
N VAL A 37 -69.02 -13.21 -12.16
CA VAL A 37 -68.44 -11.89 -11.95
C VAL A 37 -67.64 -11.82 -10.66
N ASP A 38 -68.11 -12.44 -9.57
CA ASP A 38 -67.37 -12.51 -8.30
C ASP A 38 -66.04 -13.27 -8.46
N ASP A 39 -66.08 -14.42 -9.10
CA ASP A 39 -64.86 -15.21 -9.39
C ASP A 39 -63.86 -14.46 -10.29
N SER A 40 -64.36 -13.78 -11.32
CA SER A 40 -63.55 -12.92 -12.18
C SER A 40 -62.91 -11.75 -11.41
N THR A 41 -63.70 -11.14 -10.51
CA THR A 41 -63.22 -10.04 -9.67
C THR A 41 -62.16 -10.50 -8.68
N LYS A 42 -62.33 -11.67 -8.05
CA LYS A 42 -61.33 -12.25 -7.16
C LYS A 42 -60.04 -12.54 -7.94
N ALA A 43 -60.13 -13.20 -9.09
CA ALA A 43 -58.95 -13.49 -9.92
C ALA A 43 -58.24 -12.21 -10.40
N MET A 44 -58.98 -11.17 -10.75
CA MET A 44 -58.42 -9.87 -11.12
C MET A 44 -57.71 -9.21 -9.95
N LEU A 45 -58.28 -9.25 -8.76
CA LEU A 45 -57.71 -8.68 -7.54
C LEU A 45 -56.40 -9.37 -7.17
N GLU A 46 -56.33 -10.68 -7.28
CA GLU A 46 -55.10 -11.42 -7.06
C GLU A 46 -53.99 -11.06 -8.07
N ARG A 47 -54.35 -10.97 -9.35
CA ARG A 47 -53.41 -10.51 -10.40
C ARG A 47 -52.93 -9.07 -10.16
N TYR A 48 -53.83 -8.19 -9.77
CA TYR A 48 -53.50 -6.80 -9.44
C TYR A 48 -52.52 -6.70 -8.25
N ARG A 49 -52.80 -7.48 -7.17
CA ARG A 49 -51.90 -7.52 -6.00
C ARG A 49 -50.52 -8.07 -6.37
N ALA A 50 -50.45 -9.15 -7.13
CA ALA A 50 -49.21 -9.72 -7.58
C ALA A 50 -48.44 -8.74 -8.48
N ALA A 51 -49.09 -8.09 -9.43
CA ALA A 51 -48.46 -7.10 -10.29
C ALA A 51 -47.93 -5.87 -9.53
N THR A 52 -48.72 -5.38 -8.58
CA THR A 52 -48.34 -4.25 -7.71
C THR A 52 -47.13 -4.59 -6.86
N TRP A 53 -47.10 -5.79 -6.25
CA TRP A 53 -45.95 -6.27 -5.48
C TRP A 53 -44.71 -6.40 -6.33
N GLN A 54 -44.84 -6.99 -7.51
CA GLN A 54 -43.74 -7.11 -8.47
C GLN A 54 -43.22 -5.74 -8.91
N ALA A 55 -44.10 -4.80 -9.19
CA ALA A 55 -43.70 -3.44 -9.55
C ALA A 55 -42.95 -2.72 -8.39
N GLN A 56 -43.37 -2.92 -7.16
CA GLN A 56 -42.67 -2.38 -5.98
C GLN A 56 -41.27 -2.97 -5.84
N GLN A 57 -41.13 -4.29 -6.01
CA GLN A 57 -39.83 -4.95 -5.95
C GLN A 57 -38.89 -4.46 -7.06
N LEU A 58 -39.38 -4.37 -8.29
CA LEU A 58 -38.61 -3.84 -9.42
C LEU A 58 -38.19 -2.38 -9.20
N ASN A 59 -39.03 -1.55 -8.61
CA ASN A 59 -38.70 -0.17 -8.27
C ASN A 59 -37.59 -0.11 -7.21
N VAL A 60 -37.64 -0.93 -6.16
CA VAL A 60 -36.59 -1.00 -5.14
C VAL A 60 -35.28 -1.47 -5.77
N TYR A 61 -35.33 -2.50 -6.59
CA TYR A 61 -34.17 -3.01 -7.29
C TYR A 61 -33.56 -1.99 -8.26
N ALA A 62 -34.40 -1.28 -9.03
CA ALA A 62 -33.93 -0.23 -9.94
C ALA A 62 -33.21 0.89 -9.17
N LYS A 63 -33.77 1.37 -8.06
CA LYS A 63 -33.13 2.37 -7.21
C LYS A 63 -31.79 1.90 -6.65
N GLN A 64 -31.69 0.63 -6.25
CA GLN A 64 -30.43 0.06 -5.78
C GLN A 64 -29.38 0.02 -6.91
N LEU A 65 -29.78 -0.36 -8.12
CA LEU A 65 -28.90 -0.33 -9.29
C LEU A 65 -28.44 1.09 -9.65
N GLU A 66 -29.32 2.07 -9.60
CA GLU A 66 -28.96 3.49 -9.82
C GLU A 66 -27.93 3.97 -8.79
N GLN A 67 -28.12 3.64 -7.51
CA GLN A 67 -27.16 3.96 -6.45
C GLN A 67 -25.80 3.29 -6.68
N LEU A 68 -25.82 2.00 -7.03
CA LEU A 68 -24.60 1.26 -7.33
C LEU A 68 -23.87 1.84 -8.55
N GLN A 69 -24.60 2.16 -9.61
CA GLN A 69 -24.05 2.78 -10.80
C GLN A 69 -23.44 4.17 -10.50
N GLY A 70 -24.10 4.97 -9.67
CA GLY A 70 -23.59 6.25 -9.21
C GLY A 70 -22.31 6.11 -8.40
N ALA A 71 -22.26 5.14 -7.48
CA ALA A 71 -21.05 4.84 -6.70
C ALA A 71 -19.88 4.38 -7.59
N GLN A 72 -20.15 3.48 -8.53
CA GLN A 72 -19.12 3.02 -9.49
C GLN A 72 -18.63 4.15 -10.41
N ALA A 73 -19.50 5.04 -10.84
CA ALA A 73 -19.09 6.20 -11.63
C ALA A 73 -18.19 7.16 -10.84
N ALA A 74 -18.51 7.41 -9.58
CA ALA A 74 -17.69 8.23 -8.68
C ALA A 74 -16.32 7.56 -8.41
N GLU A 75 -16.30 6.26 -8.15
CA GLU A 75 -15.05 5.50 -7.96
C GLU A 75 -14.18 5.54 -9.21
N LYS A 76 -14.77 5.30 -10.39
CA LYS A 76 -14.06 5.39 -11.66
C LYS A 76 -13.43 6.77 -11.90
N ALA A 77 -14.15 7.85 -11.58
CA ALA A 77 -13.63 9.21 -11.68
C ALA A 77 -12.46 9.45 -10.70
N SER A 78 -12.57 8.96 -9.47
CA SER A 78 -11.51 9.02 -8.46
C SER A 78 -10.26 8.25 -8.90
N LEU A 79 -10.42 7.04 -9.40
CA LEU A 79 -9.30 6.23 -9.92
C LEU A 79 -8.61 6.88 -11.12
N ALA A 80 -9.38 7.47 -12.03
CA ALA A 80 -8.81 8.19 -13.16
C ALA A 80 -7.96 9.39 -12.71
N GLN A 81 -8.40 10.13 -11.71
CA GLN A 81 -7.61 11.22 -11.12
C GLN A 81 -6.35 10.71 -10.43
N GLN A 82 -6.44 9.61 -9.66
CA GLN A 82 -5.29 8.99 -9.01
C GLN A 82 -4.24 8.53 -10.02
N LEU A 83 -4.64 7.97 -11.16
CA LEU A 83 -3.71 7.58 -12.23
C LEU A 83 -2.93 8.77 -12.77
N VAL A 84 -3.58 9.91 -13.01
CA VAL A 84 -2.91 11.14 -13.46
C VAL A 84 -1.88 11.62 -12.41
N GLU A 85 -2.24 11.58 -11.12
CA GLU A 85 -1.32 11.97 -10.04
C GLU A 85 -0.14 10.99 -9.91
N ILE A 86 -0.34 9.70 -10.10
CA ILE A 86 0.73 8.70 -10.12
C ILE A 86 1.70 8.99 -11.27
N GLU A 87 1.21 9.17 -12.49
CA GLU A 87 2.05 9.49 -13.65
C GLU A 87 2.84 10.79 -13.46
N ARG A 88 2.24 11.79 -12.83
CA ARG A 88 2.93 13.03 -12.49
C ARG A 88 4.06 12.78 -11.49
N THR A 89 3.76 12.05 -10.42
CA THR A 89 4.73 11.70 -9.38
C THR A 89 5.90 10.90 -9.96
N GLU A 90 5.65 9.92 -10.81
CA GLU A 90 6.70 9.15 -11.48
C GLU A 90 7.64 10.02 -12.32
N ARG A 91 7.08 10.99 -13.06
CA ARG A 91 7.89 11.95 -13.85
C ARG A 91 8.74 12.86 -12.98
N GLU A 92 8.28 13.23 -11.80
CA GLU A 92 9.02 14.07 -10.85
C GLU A 92 10.07 13.28 -10.06
N LEU A 93 9.79 12.01 -9.72
CA LEU A 93 10.70 11.17 -8.96
C LEU A 93 11.96 10.78 -9.72
N THR A 94 11.88 10.53 -11.02
CA THR A 94 13.05 10.09 -11.80
C THR A 94 14.20 11.12 -11.76
N PRO A 95 14.01 12.43 -12.06
CA PRO A 95 15.08 13.40 -11.94
C PRO A 95 15.53 13.62 -10.48
N LEU A 96 14.66 13.44 -9.50
CA LEU A 96 15.04 13.48 -8.09
C LEU A 96 16.01 12.36 -7.76
N MET A 97 15.68 11.11 -8.11
CA MET A 97 16.54 9.94 -7.86
C MET A 97 17.91 10.07 -8.53
N LEU A 98 17.96 10.61 -9.77
CA LEU A 98 19.24 10.87 -10.46
C LEU A 98 20.10 11.87 -9.71
N ARG A 99 19.52 12.95 -9.19
CA ARG A 99 20.25 13.93 -8.35
C ARG A 99 20.70 13.32 -7.02
N MET A 100 19.86 12.51 -6.39
CA MET A 100 20.22 11.78 -5.17
C MET A 100 21.41 10.86 -5.45
N LEU A 101 21.37 10.09 -6.54
CA LEU A 101 22.46 9.19 -6.90
C LEU A 101 23.77 9.91 -7.19
N ASP A 102 23.74 11.04 -7.92
CA ASP A 102 24.91 11.89 -8.14
C ASP A 102 25.48 12.46 -6.82
N SER A 103 24.60 12.88 -5.92
CA SER A 103 25.00 13.35 -4.59
C SER A 103 25.63 12.24 -3.75
N LEU A 104 25.08 11.04 -3.80
CA LEU A 104 25.61 9.87 -3.10
C LEU A 104 26.99 9.45 -3.65
N ASP A 105 27.15 9.45 -4.96
CA ASP A 105 28.43 9.14 -5.62
C ASP A 105 29.53 10.14 -5.22
N LYS A 106 29.22 11.42 -5.25
CA LYS A 106 30.12 12.48 -4.77
C LYS A 106 30.45 12.34 -3.30
N PHE A 107 29.44 12.05 -2.48
CA PHE A 107 29.62 11.84 -1.05
C PHE A 107 30.57 10.66 -0.76
N VAL A 108 30.34 9.51 -1.38
CA VAL A 108 31.20 8.31 -1.23
C VAL A 108 32.64 8.59 -1.69
N SER A 109 32.80 9.39 -2.75
CA SER A 109 34.14 9.73 -3.28
C SER A 109 34.95 10.68 -2.39
N LEU A 110 34.27 11.56 -1.65
CA LEU A 110 34.87 12.57 -0.80
C LEU A 110 35.05 12.14 0.66
N ASP A 111 34.35 11.08 1.07
CA ASP A 111 34.32 10.59 2.43
C ASP A 111 35.60 9.85 2.83
N LEU A 112 35.68 9.46 4.10
CA LEU A 112 36.78 8.64 4.62
C LEU A 112 36.93 7.34 3.82
N PRO A 113 38.17 6.85 3.63
CA PRO A 113 38.48 5.74 2.75
C PRO A 113 38.24 4.36 3.39
N PHE A 114 37.01 4.07 3.82
CA PHE A 114 36.62 2.78 4.35
C PHE A 114 35.66 2.08 3.37
N LEU A 115 35.68 0.76 3.36
CA LEU A 115 34.84 -0.11 2.51
C LEU A 115 34.71 0.42 1.06
N LYS A 116 35.79 0.95 0.51
CA LYS A 116 35.78 1.68 -0.77
C LYS A 116 35.17 0.88 -1.91
N GLN A 117 35.51 -0.39 -2.01
CA GLN A 117 35.04 -1.25 -3.09
C GLN A 117 33.53 -1.48 -2.95
N GLU A 118 33.08 -1.91 -1.78
CA GLU A 118 31.67 -2.19 -1.49
C GLU A 118 30.78 -0.98 -1.74
N ARG A 119 31.21 0.20 -1.25
CA ARG A 119 30.45 1.45 -1.40
C ARG A 119 30.36 1.90 -2.86
N ARG A 120 31.44 1.74 -3.65
CA ARG A 120 31.43 2.00 -5.08
C ARG A 120 30.54 1.03 -5.84
N GLU A 121 30.67 -0.24 -5.57
CA GLU A 121 29.82 -1.28 -6.17
C GLU A 121 28.33 -1.03 -5.90
N ARG A 122 28.00 -0.56 -4.69
CA ARG A 122 26.61 -0.16 -4.34
C ARG A 122 26.12 0.98 -5.22
N VAL A 123 26.92 2.04 -5.40
CA VAL A 123 26.58 3.15 -6.28
C VAL A 123 26.45 2.70 -7.74
N ASP A 124 27.37 1.87 -8.23
CA ASP A 124 27.33 1.36 -9.60
C ASP A 124 26.14 0.44 -9.84
N ASN A 125 25.75 -0.36 -8.84
CA ASN A 125 24.53 -1.17 -8.88
C ASN A 125 23.29 -0.29 -8.98
N LEU A 126 23.23 0.80 -8.23
CA LEU A 126 22.13 1.77 -8.32
C LEU A 126 22.07 2.45 -9.69
N LYS A 127 23.22 2.82 -10.28
CA LYS A 127 23.28 3.38 -11.64
C LYS A 127 22.71 2.38 -12.66
N ARG A 128 23.06 1.10 -12.55
CA ARG A 128 22.52 0.05 -13.41
C ARG A 128 21.02 -0.13 -13.22
N LEU A 129 20.55 -0.13 -11.97
CA LEU A 129 19.12 -0.25 -11.64
C LEU A 129 18.30 0.94 -12.20
N MET A 130 18.87 2.15 -12.20
CA MET A 130 18.20 3.31 -12.79
C MET A 130 18.01 3.19 -14.30
N ALA A 131 18.88 2.46 -15.00
CA ALA A 131 18.82 2.21 -16.43
C ALA A 131 18.00 0.96 -16.80
N ASP A 132 17.62 0.14 -15.84
CA ASP A 132 16.88 -1.12 -16.05
C ASP A 132 15.40 -0.81 -16.36
N PRO A 133 14.86 -1.13 -17.56
CA PRO A 133 13.47 -0.87 -17.91
C PRO A 133 12.47 -1.73 -17.12
N GLU A 134 12.88 -2.90 -16.62
CA GLU A 134 12.01 -3.81 -15.87
C GLU A 134 11.82 -3.35 -14.40
N ALA A 135 12.68 -2.51 -13.88
CA ALA A 135 12.57 -2.01 -12.52
C ALA A 135 11.49 -0.93 -12.42
N THR A 136 10.58 -1.09 -11.46
CA THR A 136 9.56 -0.07 -11.17
C THR A 136 10.17 1.19 -10.54
N VAL A 137 9.50 2.34 -10.70
CA VAL A 137 9.93 3.60 -10.07
C VAL A 137 9.99 3.46 -8.55
N ALA A 138 9.03 2.75 -7.95
CA ALA A 138 8.98 2.49 -6.52
C ALA A 138 10.20 1.65 -6.04
N GLU A 139 10.59 0.62 -6.80
CA GLU A 139 11.76 -0.19 -6.47
C GLU A 139 13.05 0.61 -6.57
N ARG A 140 13.22 1.41 -7.64
CA ARG A 140 14.39 2.30 -7.79
C ARG A 140 14.49 3.27 -6.63
N TYR A 141 13.39 3.91 -6.26
CA TYR A 141 13.35 4.86 -5.14
C TYR A 141 13.70 4.19 -3.81
N ARG A 142 13.11 3.03 -3.53
CA ARG A 142 13.41 2.25 -2.33
C ARG A 142 14.90 1.92 -2.22
N ARG A 143 15.53 1.45 -3.30
CA ARG A 143 16.95 1.10 -3.32
C ARG A 143 17.87 2.30 -3.11
N VAL A 144 17.51 3.46 -3.67
CA VAL A 144 18.26 4.69 -3.42
C VAL A 144 18.16 5.07 -1.94
N LEU A 145 16.97 5.01 -1.33
CA LEU A 145 16.80 5.30 0.10
C LEU A 145 17.54 4.32 0.99
N GLU A 146 17.53 3.02 0.69
CA GLU A 146 18.29 1.99 1.41
C GLU A 146 19.79 2.31 1.40
N ALA A 147 20.34 2.74 0.26
CA ALA A 147 21.74 3.13 0.18
C ALA A 147 22.06 4.35 1.05
N TYR A 148 21.18 5.36 1.06
CA TYR A 148 21.34 6.49 1.97
C TYR A 148 21.27 6.07 3.43
N GLN A 149 20.35 5.17 3.78
CA GLN A 149 20.24 4.65 5.14
C GLN A 149 21.51 3.94 5.60
N ILE A 150 22.11 3.11 4.74
CA ILE A 150 23.39 2.44 5.02
C ILE A 150 24.49 3.48 5.27
N GLU A 151 24.55 4.53 4.45
CA GLU A 151 25.54 5.59 4.66
C GLU A 151 25.32 6.34 5.98
N ILE A 152 24.07 6.58 6.38
CA ILE A 152 23.75 7.18 7.69
C ILE A 152 24.19 6.25 8.81
N ASP A 153 23.96 4.94 8.69
CA ASP A 153 24.31 3.94 9.70
C ASP A 153 25.81 3.82 9.87
N TYR A 154 26.60 3.98 8.81
CA TYR A 154 28.06 4.08 8.92
C TYR A 154 28.50 5.27 9.79
N GLY A 155 27.75 6.35 9.83
CA GLY A 155 28.05 7.52 10.66
C GLY A 155 27.83 7.29 12.16
N ARG A 156 26.99 6.32 12.53
CA ARG A 156 26.59 6.02 13.92
C ARG A 156 27.21 4.75 14.47
N SER A 157 27.80 3.90 13.61
CA SER A 157 28.30 2.59 13.98
C SER A 157 29.81 2.55 13.99
N MET A 158 30.35 1.66 14.79
CA MET A 158 31.75 1.24 14.68
C MET A 158 31.84 0.06 13.70
N GLY A 159 32.95 -0.05 13.00
CA GLY A 159 33.22 -1.16 12.09
C GLY A 159 34.69 -1.48 12.05
N VAL A 160 34.99 -2.72 11.66
CA VAL A 160 36.36 -3.20 11.44
C VAL A 160 36.46 -3.78 10.05
N GLU A 161 37.47 -3.38 9.34
CA GLU A 161 37.86 -3.98 8.07
C GLU A 161 39.36 -4.34 8.09
N ARG A 162 39.74 -5.29 7.26
CA ARG A 162 41.16 -5.57 7.02
C ARG A 162 41.60 -4.82 5.77
N ALA A 163 42.70 -4.10 5.86
CA ALA A 163 43.21 -3.31 4.77
C ALA A 163 44.76 -3.43 4.69
N VAL A 164 45.32 -3.02 3.57
CA VAL A 164 46.75 -2.90 3.41
C VAL A 164 47.17 -1.46 3.56
N VAL A 165 48.08 -1.21 4.52
CA VAL A 165 48.67 0.11 4.78
C VAL A 165 50.19 -0.03 4.73
N ALA A 166 50.87 0.73 3.89
CA ALA A 166 52.32 0.67 3.72
C ALA A 166 52.82 -0.80 3.49
N ASP A 167 52.18 -1.50 2.58
CA ASP A 167 52.48 -2.91 2.19
C ASP A 167 52.32 -3.95 3.31
N ARG A 168 51.61 -3.59 4.40
CA ARG A 168 51.31 -4.49 5.51
C ARG A 168 49.84 -4.63 5.73
N GLU A 169 49.35 -5.83 6.04
CA GLU A 169 47.98 -6.06 6.48
C GLU A 169 47.77 -5.49 7.88
N VAL A 170 46.71 -4.73 8.04
CA VAL A 170 46.30 -4.11 9.31
C VAL A 170 44.82 -4.24 9.53
N ASP A 171 44.42 -4.22 10.79
CA ASP A 171 43.00 -4.06 11.15
C ASP A 171 42.66 -2.57 11.23
N VAL A 172 41.72 -2.13 10.43
CA VAL A 172 41.22 -0.73 10.43
C VAL A 172 39.93 -0.62 11.24
N LEU A 173 39.96 0.18 12.27
CA LEU A 173 38.80 0.53 13.09
C LEU A 173 38.18 1.81 12.57
N ARG A 174 36.92 1.76 12.20
CA ARG A 174 36.10 2.93 11.88
C ARG A 174 35.23 3.29 13.10
N VAL A 175 35.28 4.53 13.53
CA VAL A 175 34.45 5.09 14.59
C VAL A 175 33.51 6.13 13.96
N GLY A 176 32.35 5.68 13.52
CA GLY A 176 31.43 6.51 12.76
C GLY A 176 32.10 7.12 11.53
N ARG A 177 31.91 8.43 11.35
CA ARG A 177 32.66 9.29 10.43
C ARG A 177 33.62 10.24 11.15
N ILE A 178 33.86 9.98 12.43
CA ILE A 178 34.73 10.82 13.26
C ILE A 178 36.20 10.51 12.96
N GLY A 179 36.53 9.21 12.76
CA GLY A 179 37.90 8.83 12.47
C GLY A 179 38.06 7.38 12.02
N LEU A 180 39.16 7.17 11.28
CA LEU A 180 39.70 5.86 10.94
C LEU A 180 41.03 5.70 11.64
N TYR A 181 41.21 4.52 12.21
CA TYR A 181 42.43 4.16 12.91
C TYR A 181 42.86 2.79 12.46
N TYR A 182 44.15 2.54 12.28
CA TYR A 182 44.63 1.20 12.06
C TYR A 182 45.45 0.70 13.26
N LEU A 183 45.45 -0.59 13.41
CA LEU A 183 46.32 -1.32 14.31
C LEU A 183 47.00 -2.45 13.51
N SER A 184 48.30 -2.57 13.62
CA SER A 184 49.04 -3.69 13.02
C SER A 184 48.60 -5.02 13.65
N LEU A 185 48.76 -6.15 12.92
CA LEU A 185 48.26 -7.44 13.40
C LEU A 185 49.05 -7.94 14.62
N ASP A 186 50.29 -7.53 14.79
CA ASP A 186 51.11 -7.76 15.98
C ASP A 186 50.74 -6.82 17.13
N GLY A 187 49.96 -5.79 16.86
CA GLY A 187 49.50 -4.80 17.82
C GLY A 187 50.57 -3.79 18.26
N ALA A 188 51.72 -3.72 17.56
CA ALA A 188 52.84 -2.86 17.91
C ALA A 188 52.76 -1.46 17.32
N GLU A 189 52.11 -1.31 16.17
CA GLU A 189 52.01 -0.03 15.46
C GLU A 189 50.55 0.37 15.27
N ALA A 190 50.27 1.65 15.46
CA ALA A 190 48.94 2.23 15.20
C ALA A 190 49.07 3.53 14.42
N GLY A 191 48.03 3.88 13.73
CA GLY A 191 47.94 5.17 13.05
C GLY A 191 46.50 5.63 12.87
N ARG A 192 46.39 6.91 12.54
CA ARG A 192 45.13 7.59 12.29
C ARG A 192 45.09 8.11 10.85
N TRP A 193 43.96 8.03 10.21
CA TRP A 193 43.77 8.70 8.91
C TRP A 193 43.63 10.20 9.07
N ASP A 194 44.45 10.96 8.40
CA ASP A 194 44.31 12.40 8.26
C ASP A 194 43.59 12.73 6.96
N ALA A 195 42.38 13.28 7.08
CA ALA A 195 41.53 13.60 5.93
C ALA A 195 42.07 14.80 5.12
N ALA A 196 42.82 15.73 5.74
CA ALA A 196 43.40 16.86 5.07
C ALA A 196 44.65 16.47 4.28
N ALA A 197 45.52 15.70 4.89
CA ALA A 197 46.75 15.18 4.23
C ALA A 197 46.45 13.96 3.32
N LYS A 198 45.26 13.36 3.42
CA LYS A 198 44.89 12.09 2.75
C LYS A 198 45.94 10.98 2.96
N ALA A 199 46.47 10.89 4.16
CA ALA A 199 47.53 9.99 4.53
C ALA A 199 47.32 9.45 5.95
N TRP A 200 47.93 8.26 6.20
CA TRP A 200 48.02 7.70 7.53
C TRP A 200 49.11 8.39 8.34
N GLN A 201 48.79 8.82 9.55
CA GLN A 201 49.74 9.35 10.51
C GLN A 201 49.91 8.40 11.67
N PRO A 202 51.18 8.14 12.11
CA PRO A 202 51.41 7.28 13.25
C PRO A 202 50.78 7.86 14.52
N LEU A 203 50.40 6.95 15.43
CA LEU A 203 49.87 7.30 16.77
C LEU A 203 50.85 6.86 17.83
N ASP A 204 50.79 7.58 18.95
CA ASP A 204 51.54 7.25 20.16
C ASP A 204 51.07 5.92 20.78
N ASP A 205 51.97 5.21 21.46
CA ASP A 205 51.69 3.93 22.09
C ASP A 205 50.58 4.00 23.15
N ASP A 206 50.35 5.16 23.72
CA ASP A 206 49.29 5.41 24.73
C ASP A 206 47.89 5.04 24.23
N TYR A 207 47.69 5.07 22.90
CA TYR A 207 46.38 4.75 22.29
C TYR A 207 46.22 3.28 21.91
N LEU A 208 47.30 2.46 21.94
CA LEU A 208 47.25 1.05 21.52
C LEU A 208 46.24 0.24 22.33
N ALA A 209 46.20 0.46 23.65
CA ALA A 209 45.22 -0.25 24.52
C ALA A 209 43.78 0.07 24.14
N SER A 210 43.47 1.38 23.89
CA SER A 210 42.16 1.83 23.49
C SER A 210 41.75 1.30 22.13
N LEU A 211 42.68 1.24 21.17
CA LEU A 211 42.44 0.67 19.84
C LEU A 211 42.18 -0.84 19.90
N ARG A 212 42.93 -1.61 20.64
CA ARG A 212 42.65 -3.05 20.86
C ARG A 212 41.30 -3.28 21.46
N LYS A 213 40.89 -2.44 22.44
CA LYS A 213 39.56 -2.48 23.06
C LYS A 213 38.49 -2.13 22.02
N GLY A 214 38.66 -1.09 21.23
CA GLY A 214 37.76 -0.68 20.16
C GLY A 214 37.55 -1.75 19.09
N LEU A 215 38.61 -2.41 18.66
CA LEU A 215 38.52 -3.53 17.72
C LEU A 215 37.73 -4.71 18.28
N ARG A 216 37.86 -5.02 19.57
CA ARG A 216 37.09 -6.08 20.24
C ARG A 216 35.62 -5.72 20.35
N ILE A 217 35.31 -4.46 20.68
CA ILE A 217 33.93 -3.96 20.73
C ILE A 217 33.31 -4.00 19.33
N ALA A 218 34.00 -3.49 18.33
CA ALA A 218 33.49 -3.44 16.96
C ALA A 218 33.35 -4.83 16.29
N ARG A 219 34.05 -5.85 16.81
CA ARG A 219 33.87 -7.26 16.47
C ARG A 219 32.85 -7.99 17.33
N GLU A 220 32.15 -7.28 18.22
CA GLU A 220 31.17 -7.84 19.16
C GLU A 220 31.74 -8.91 20.13
N ILE A 221 33.06 -8.89 20.36
CA ILE A 221 33.72 -9.81 21.26
C ILE A 221 33.65 -9.32 22.71
N SER A 222 33.49 -8.01 22.92
CA SER A 222 33.34 -7.40 24.26
C SER A 222 32.21 -6.39 24.30
N ALA A 223 31.63 -6.20 25.49
CA ALA A 223 30.57 -5.22 25.70
C ALA A 223 31.04 -3.80 25.34
N PRO A 224 30.11 -2.90 24.94
CA PRO A 224 30.40 -1.50 24.69
C PRO A 224 31.00 -0.83 25.94
N ASP A 225 32.03 -0.01 25.73
CA ASP A 225 32.72 0.69 26.79
C ASP A 225 33.36 1.98 26.24
N THR A 226 33.83 2.86 27.16
CA THR A 226 34.47 4.11 26.78
C THR A 226 35.82 3.86 26.09
N LEU A 227 36.06 4.57 24.98
CA LEU A 227 37.30 4.60 24.23
C LEU A 227 37.90 6.00 24.28
N VAL A 228 39.19 6.08 24.56
CA VAL A 228 39.97 7.33 24.44
C VAL A 228 40.78 7.26 23.19
N LEU A 229 40.40 8.05 22.18
CA LEU A 229 41.04 8.11 20.86
C LEU A 229 41.32 9.56 20.47
N PRO A 230 42.42 9.86 19.78
CA PRO A 230 42.73 11.21 19.34
C PRO A 230 41.81 11.61 18.20
N MET A 231 41.03 12.66 18.39
CA MET A 231 40.13 13.15 17.35
C MET A 231 40.87 13.99 16.30
N PRO A 232 40.50 13.91 15.03
CA PRO A 232 40.99 14.83 14.00
C PRO A 232 40.57 16.25 14.37
N VAL A 233 41.53 17.17 14.36
CA VAL A 233 41.24 18.60 14.60
C VAL A 233 40.52 19.13 13.35
N PRO A 234 39.32 19.73 13.46
CA PRO A 234 38.67 20.37 12.34
C PRO A 234 39.58 21.43 11.70
N ALA A 235 39.70 21.43 10.37
CA ALA A 235 40.57 22.36 9.65
C ALA A 235 40.33 23.85 9.97
N ALA A 236 39.11 24.18 10.41
CA ALA A 236 38.72 25.53 10.85
C ALA A 236 39.38 25.97 12.17
N LEU A 237 39.84 25.05 13.02
CA LEU A 237 40.51 25.34 14.28
C LEU A 237 42.04 25.30 14.18
N ALA A 238 42.58 24.66 13.14
CA ALA A 238 44.02 24.62 12.90
C ALA A 238 44.61 25.93 12.42
N GLY A 239 43.80 26.89 11.96
CA GLY A 239 44.21 28.21 11.48
C GLY A 239 44.23 29.34 12.52
N GLY A 240 43.81 29.04 13.79
CA GLY A 240 43.64 30.06 14.85
C GLY A 240 44.76 30.18 15.89
N ALA A 241 45.86 29.42 15.76
CA ALA A 241 47.00 29.51 16.63
C ALA A 241 48.18 30.18 15.92
N LYS A 242 48.12 31.53 15.83
CA LYS A 242 49.27 32.42 15.68
C LYS A 242 49.18 33.56 16.67
#